data_fefc62cbd1a215f75a320b8f229f04f3
#
_entry.id   fefc62cbd1a215f75a320b8f229f04f3
#
_cell.length_a   1.000
_cell.length_b   1.000
_cell.length_c   1.000
_cell.angle_alpha   90.00
_cell.angle_beta   90.00
_cell.angle_gamma   90.00
#
_symmetry.space_group_name_H-M   'P 1'
#
loop_
_entity.id
_entity.type
_entity.pdbx_description
1 polymer ?
#
loop_
_entity_poly.entity_id
_entity_poly.type
_entity_poly.pdbx_seq_one_letter_code
_entity_poly.pdbx_strand_id
1 'polypeptide(L)'
;MSYDNASKKATMKYIKEKQQELKVRYKKKEYENDIFPAIEQSGLPVATFIKQAISEKILVETNKGYDLEITLEPIKNTILNELPQIMNEDCRKIILYGSCARGDYTADSDIDIAILTDSDREQVKKYSHQLDELATQIGFDTMAVVNFVCLPQKEFEEKKSWYPFFKNIAKDGIILYER
;
A
#
# COMPACT_ATOMS: atom_id res chain seq x y z
N MET A 1 -36.15 -25.53 -7.49
CA MET A 1 -35.05 -26.19 -6.76
C MET A 1 -35.10 -25.71 -5.31
N SER A 2 -35.42 -26.65 -4.40
CA SER A 2 -35.51 -26.36 -2.96
C SER A 2 -34.10 -26.29 -2.39
N TYR A 3 -33.66 -25.08 -1.96
CA TYR A 3 -32.41 -24.94 -1.21
C TYR A 3 -32.53 -25.75 0.07
N ASP A 4 -31.61 -26.69 0.29
CA ASP A 4 -31.58 -27.57 1.43
C ASP A 4 -31.51 -26.77 2.74
N ASN A 5 -32.30 -27.15 3.72
CA ASN A 5 -32.37 -26.52 5.05
C ASN A 5 -31.01 -26.55 5.79
N ALA A 6 -30.15 -27.52 5.49
CA ALA A 6 -28.81 -27.63 6.05
C ALA A 6 -27.89 -26.51 5.53
N SER A 7 -27.94 -26.20 4.23
CA SER A 7 -27.18 -25.12 3.60
C SER A 7 -27.60 -23.76 4.14
N LYS A 8 -28.90 -23.49 4.30
CA LYS A 8 -29.40 -22.25 4.91
C LYS A 8 -28.93 -22.10 6.37
N LYS A 9 -28.94 -23.18 7.14
CA LYS A 9 -28.49 -23.16 8.55
C LYS A 9 -26.99 -22.90 8.67
N ALA A 10 -26.18 -23.47 7.79
CA ALA A 10 -24.74 -23.25 7.72
C ALA A 10 -24.41 -21.79 7.33
N THR A 11 -25.08 -21.24 6.31
CA THR A 11 -24.96 -19.86 5.89
C THR A 11 -25.34 -18.89 7.00
N MET A 12 -26.45 -19.10 7.68
CA MET A 12 -26.91 -18.26 8.79
C MET A 12 -25.96 -18.33 10.00
N LYS A 13 -25.36 -19.49 10.27
CA LYS A 13 -24.32 -19.64 11.30
C LYS A 13 -23.08 -18.85 10.95
N TYR A 14 -22.60 -18.95 9.71
CA TYR A 14 -21.43 -18.18 9.22
C TYR A 14 -21.68 -16.67 9.33
N ILE A 15 -22.84 -16.20 8.88
CA ILE A 15 -23.19 -14.77 8.96
C ILE A 15 -23.17 -14.31 10.42
N LYS A 16 -23.79 -15.07 11.33
CA LYS A 16 -23.87 -14.72 12.75
C LYS A 16 -22.52 -14.72 13.46
N GLU A 17 -21.60 -15.60 13.08
CA GLU A 17 -20.30 -15.75 13.73
C GLU A 17 -19.19 -14.86 13.13
N LYS A 18 -19.29 -14.55 11.84
CA LYS A 18 -18.21 -13.89 11.06
C LYS A 18 -18.57 -12.53 10.49
N GLN A 19 -19.85 -12.14 10.53
CA GLN A 19 -20.29 -10.87 9.96
C GLN A 19 -21.07 -10.05 11.00
N GLN A 20 -20.82 -8.74 10.97
CA GLN A 20 -21.60 -7.77 11.72
C GLN A 20 -22.50 -6.99 10.76
N GLU A 21 -23.79 -6.93 11.07
CA GLU A 21 -24.75 -6.13 10.29
C GLU A 21 -24.83 -4.71 10.87
N LEU A 22 -24.73 -3.72 9.98
CA LEU A 22 -24.96 -2.32 10.31
C LEU A 22 -26.21 -1.83 9.56
N LYS A 23 -27.22 -1.32 10.29
CA LYS A 23 -28.44 -0.78 9.70
C LYS A 23 -28.47 0.74 9.85
N VAL A 24 -28.54 1.44 8.71
CA VAL A 24 -28.66 2.90 8.66
C VAL A 24 -30.00 3.27 8.01
N ARG A 25 -30.64 4.32 8.54
CA ARG A 25 -31.88 4.86 7.98
C ARG A 25 -31.67 6.30 7.59
N TYR A 26 -32.12 6.67 6.40
CA TYR A 26 -32.08 8.02 5.88
C TYR A 26 -33.48 8.59 5.74
N LYS A 27 -33.62 9.91 5.75
CA LYS A 27 -34.85 10.57 5.32
C LYS A 27 -35.02 10.36 3.81
N LYS A 28 -36.26 10.10 3.37
CA LYS A 28 -36.53 9.79 1.96
C LYS A 28 -35.96 10.82 0.99
N LYS A 29 -36.10 12.11 1.27
CA LYS A 29 -35.59 13.22 0.46
C LYS A 29 -34.06 13.24 0.39
N GLU A 30 -33.36 12.98 1.49
CA GLU A 30 -31.93 12.90 1.57
C GLU A 30 -31.40 11.71 0.76
N TYR A 31 -32.05 10.56 0.85
CA TYR A 31 -31.72 9.39 0.05
C TYR A 31 -31.87 9.64 -1.46
N GLU A 32 -33.03 10.22 -1.86
CA GLU A 32 -33.34 10.45 -3.26
C GLU A 32 -32.49 11.56 -3.90
N ASN A 33 -32.13 12.60 -3.15
CA ASN A 33 -31.45 13.78 -3.69
C ASN A 33 -29.91 13.66 -3.62
N ASP A 34 -29.38 13.00 -2.60
CA ASP A 34 -27.95 13.04 -2.32
C ASP A 34 -27.30 11.65 -2.44
N ILE A 35 -27.90 10.62 -1.81
CA ILE A 35 -27.25 9.32 -1.68
C ILE A 35 -27.42 8.47 -2.95
N PHE A 36 -28.64 8.35 -3.44
CA PHE A 36 -28.93 7.51 -4.60
C PHE A 36 -28.21 7.99 -5.87
N PRO A 37 -28.18 9.30 -6.21
CA PRO A 37 -27.41 9.80 -7.34
C PRO A 37 -25.92 9.54 -7.23
N ALA A 38 -25.34 9.66 -6.03
CA ALA A 38 -23.93 9.36 -5.80
C ALA A 38 -23.61 7.88 -6.04
N ILE A 39 -24.49 6.97 -5.60
CA ILE A 39 -24.36 5.54 -5.85
C ILE A 39 -24.45 5.26 -7.36
N GLU A 40 -25.43 5.83 -8.07
CA GLU A 40 -25.58 5.65 -9.52
C GLU A 40 -24.34 6.15 -10.28
N GLN A 41 -23.84 7.33 -9.92
CA GLN A 41 -22.65 7.90 -10.55
C GLN A 41 -21.39 7.05 -10.33
N SER A 42 -21.29 6.37 -9.21
CA SER A 42 -20.13 5.50 -8.90
C SER A 42 -20.09 4.23 -9.74
N GLY A 43 -21.22 3.79 -10.30
CA GLY A 43 -21.35 2.52 -11.01
C GLY A 43 -21.18 1.27 -10.14
N LEU A 44 -21.08 1.44 -8.82
CA LEU A 44 -20.84 0.34 -7.89
C LEU A 44 -22.16 -0.23 -7.32
N PRO A 45 -22.18 -1.52 -6.96
CA PRO A 45 -23.27 -2.06 -6.16
C PRO A 45 -23.41 -1.29 -4.83
N VAL A 46 -24.65 -1.02 -4.39
CA VAL A 46 -24.96 -0.23 -3.17
C VAL A 46 -24.12 -0.65 -1.96
N ALA A 47 -24.03 -1.98 -1.70
CA ALA A 47 -23.28 -2.50 -0.57
C ALA A 47 -21.78 -2.22 -0.68
N THR A 48 -21.21 -2.25 -1.89
CA THR A 48 -19.81 -1.95 -2.17
C THR A 48 -19.55 -0.46 -1.96
N PHE A 49 -20.40 0.40 -2.53
CA PHE A 49 -20.31 1.86 -2.35
C PHE A 49 -20.32 2.24 -0.86
N ILE A 50 -21.29 1.70 -0.09
CA ILE A 50 -21.39 2.00 1.35
C ILE A 50 -20.14 1.53 2.10
N LYS A 51 -19.62 0.33 1.80
CA LYS A 51 -18.40 -0.17 2.45
C LYS A 51 -17.21 0.71 2.15
N GLN A 52 -17.03 1.15 0.89
CA GLN A 52 -15.96 2.06 0.51
C GLN A 52 -16.10 3.42 1.21
N ALA A 53 -17.28 4.02 1.17
CA ALA A 53 -17.54 5.31 1.85
C ALA A 53 -17.28 5.25 3.35
N ILE A 54 -17.64 4.12 4.02
CA ILE A 54 -17.34 3.92 5.43
C ILE A 54 -15.83 3.76 5.64
N SER A 55 -15.15 2.99 4.80
CA SER A 55 -13.70 2.80 4.87
C SER A 55 -12.95 4.11 4.66
N GLU A 56 -13.33 4.90 3.64
CA GLU A 56 -12.79 6.23 3.38
C GLU A 56 -13.03 7.18 4.57
N LYS A 57 -14.24 7.16 5.15
CA LYS A 57 -14.54 7.99 6.30
C LYS A 57 -13.77 7.57 7.55
N ILE A 58 -13.63 6.27 7.80
CA ILE A 58 -12.78 5.75 8.87
C ILE A 58 -11.34 6.21 8.63
N LEU A 59 -10.84 6.08 7.40
CA LEU A 59 -9.52 6.57 7.01
C LEU A 59 -9.37 8.07 7.32
N VAL A 60 -10.32 8.90 6.93
CA VAL A 60 -10.30 10.35 7.18
C VAL A 60 -10.42 10.68 8.67
N GLU A 61 -11.25 9.98 9.43
CA GLU A 61 -11.46 10.25 10.87
C GLU A 61 -10.38 9.62 11.76
N THR A 62 -9.86 8.44 11.38
CA THR A 62 -8.72 7.83 12.06
C THR A 62 -7.42 8.49 11.63
N ASN A 63 -7.37 9.02 10.41
CA ASN A 63 -6.35 9.92 9.91
C ASN A 63 -6.52 11.37 10.39
N LYS A 64 -6.85 11.57 11.62
CA LYS A 64 -6.33 12.74 12.34
C LYS A 64 -4.80 12.66 12.48
N GLY A 65 -4.17 12.42 11.40
CA GLY A 65 -2.82 12.05 11.08
C GLY A 65 -2.88 10.62 10.56
N TYR A 66 -2.77 10.44 9.26
CA TYR A 66 -2.15 9.26 8.69
C TYR A 66 -0.81 9.21 9.43
N ASP A 67 -0.81 8.44 10.51
CA ASP A 67 0.41 8.24 11.26
C ASP A 67 1.25 7.30 10.41
N LEU A 68 2.03 7.91 9.52
CA LEU A 68 2.95 7.18 8.66
C LEU A 68 3.88 6.32 9.53
N GLU A 69 4.11 6.72 10.78
CA GLU A 69 4.85 5.97 11.76
C GLU A 69 4.19 4.62 12.07
N ILE A 70 2.86 4.58 12.19
CA ILE A 70 2.10 3.33 12.41
C ILE A 70 2.03 2.50 11.12
N THR A 71 1.92 3.14 9.96
CA THR A 71 1.79 2.44 8.67
C THR A 71 3.15 2.07 8.08
N LEU A 72 4.19 2.83 8.37
CA LEU A 72 5.52 2.62 7.84
C LEU A 72 6.15 1.30 8.33
N GLU A 73 5.94 0.92 9.59
CA GLU A 73 6.48 -0.33 10.12
C GLU A 73 5.87 -1.59 9.48
N PRO A 74 4.55 -1.74 9.33
CA PRO A 74 3.96 -2.82 8.52
C PRO A 74 4.48 -2.86 7.08
N ILE A 75 4.61 -1.70 6.41
CA ILE A 75 5.12 -1.62 5.05
C ILE A 75 6.59 -2.05 4.98
N LYS A 76 7.44 -1.58 5.89
CA LYS A 76 8.83 -2.02 5.98
C LYS A 76 8.92 -3.53 6.15
N ASN A 77 8.11 -4.12 7.02
CA ASN A 77 8.09 -5.57 7.24
C ASN A 77 7.68 -6.32 5.97
N THR A 78 6.68 -5.85 5.24
CA THR A 78 6.28 -6.43 3.94
C THR A 78 7.44 -6.35 2.94
N ILE A 79 8.07 -5.18 2.80
CA ILE A 79 9.22 -4.96 1.92
C ILE A 79 10.39 -5.90 2.28
N LEU A 80 10.72 -6.01 3.56
CA LEU A 80 11.82 -6.86 4.02
C LEU A 80 11.56 -8.36 3.84
N ASN A 81 10.29 -8.77 3.84
CA ASN A 81 9.92 -10.16 3.59
C ASN A 81 9.87 -10.48 2.09
N GLU A 82 9.30 -9.61 1.27
CA GLU A 82 9.03 -9.89 -0.15
C GLU A 82 10.21 -9.60 -1.07
N LEU A 83 10.95 -8.49 -0.87
CA LEU A 83 12.05 -8.13 -1.77
C LEU A 83 13.16 -9.18 -1.84
N PRO A 84 13.62 -9.80 -0.73
CA PRO A 84 14.60 -10.87 -0.81
C PRO A 84 14.09 -12.09 -1.58
N GLN A 85 12.78 -12.36 -1.58
CA GLN A 85 12.20 -13.46 -2.34
C GLN A 85 12.13 -13.14 -3.84
N ILE A 86 11.81 -11.89 -4.20
CA ILE A 86 11.77 -11.42 -5.59
C ILE A 86 13.19 -11.41 -6.20
N MET A 87 14.16 -10.94 -5.45
CA MET A 87 15.50 -10.63 -5.96
C MET A 87 16.57 -11.67 -5.58
N ASN A 88 16.26 -12.57 -4.66
CA ASN A 88 17.18 -13.58 -4.15
C ASN A 88 18.53 -12.97 -3.69
N GLU A 89 19.63 -13.54 -4.15
CA GLU A 89 20.97 -13.08 -3.78
C GLU A 89 21.40 -11.77 -4.43
N ASP A 90 20.63 -11.24 -5.40
CA ASP A 90 20.94 -10.01 -6.10
C ASP A 90 20.64 -8.75 -5.26
N CYS A 91 19.77 -8.86 -4.26
CA CYS A 91 19.49 -7.75 -3.33
C CYS A 91 20.66 -7.57 -2.35
N ARG A 92 21.32 -6.42 -2.42
CA ARG A 92 22.44 -6.07 -1.52
C ARG A 92 22.03 -5.14 -0.41
N LYS A 93 21.23 -4.15 -0.74
CA LYS A 93 20.81 -3.13 0.24
C LYS A 93 19.43 -2.61 -0.10
N ILE A 94 18.61 -2.41 0.93
CA ILE A 94 17.32 -1.73 0.83
C ILE A 94 17.40 -0.47 1.67
N ILE A 95 17.11 0.67 1.07
CA ILE A 95 17.26 2.00 1.68
C ILE A 95 15.94 2.75 1.56
N LEU A 96 15.35 3.14 2.68
CA LEU A 96 14.29 4.14 2.71
C LEU A 96 14.93 5.51 2.50
N TYR A 97 14.42 6.31 1.55
CA TYR A 97 14.91 7.66 1.31
C TYR A 97 13.77 8.66 1.15
N GLY A 98 14.04 9.89 0.73
CA GLY A 98 13.00 10.91 0.56
C GLY A 98 12.49 11.50 1.87
N SER A 99 11.25 12.01 1.86
CA SER A 99 10.63 12.68 3.01
C SER A 99 10.46 11.76 4.21
N CYS A 100 10.09 10.49 3.97
CA CYS A 100 9.91 9.50 5.02
C CYS A 100 11.21 9.20 5.79
N ALA A 101 12.35 9.20 5.11
CA ALA A 101 13.65 9.01 5.76
C ALA A 101 14.11 10.23 6.56
N ARG A 102 13.79 11.44 6.10
CA ARG A 102 14.16 12.68 6.78
C ARG A 102 13.22 13.08 7.92
N GLY A 103 12.04 12.45 7.99
CA GLY A 103 11.01 12.80 8.99
C GLY A 103 10.22 14.08 8.66
N ASP A 104 10.34 14.62 7.43
CA ASP A 104 9.61 15.80 6.95
C ASP A 104 8.40 15.45 6.08
N TYR A 105 7.89 14.22 6.23
CA TYR A 105 6.75 13.70 5.49
C TYR A 105 5.39 14.24 5.98
N THR A 106 4.41 14.15 5.09
CA THR A 106 2.99 14.43 5.36
C THR A 106 2.15 13.19 5.09
N ALA A 107 0.86 13.25 5.36
CA ALA A 107 -0.07 12.16 5.05
C ALA A 107 -0.09 11.77 3.55
N ASP A 108 0.21 12.71 2.66
CA ASP A 108 0.22 12.51 1.21
C ASP A 108 1.63 12.18 0.66
N SER A 109 2.60 11.94 1.54
CA SER A 109 3.96 11.64 1.11
C SER A 109 4.09 10.21 0.65
N ASP A 110 4.80 10.03 -0.47
CA ASP A 110 5.18 8.71 -0.97
C ASP A 110 6.28 8.09 -0.11
N ILE A 111 6.34 6.78 -0.10
CA ILE A 111 7.39 5.99 0.53
C ILE A 111 8.40 5.61 -0.57
N ASP A 112 9.57 6.20 -0.52
CA ASP A 112 10.61 6.00 -1.52
C ASP A 112 11.63 4.95 -1.06
N ILE A 113 11.80 3.88 -1.84
CA ILE A 113 12.70 2.75 -1.55
C ILE A 113 13.72 2.60 -2.66
N ALA A 114 14.99 2.72 -2.32
CA ALA A 114 16.09 2.37 -3.21
C ALA A 114 16.60 0.96 -2.90
N ILE A 115 16.76 0.15 -3.94
CA ILE A 115 17.25 -1.22 -3.86
C ILE A 115 18.58 -1.28 -4.61
N LEU A 116 19.66 -1.55 -3.89
CA LEU A 116 20.98 -1.74 -4.52
C LEU A 116 21.19 -3.22 -4.84
N THR A 117 21.66 -3.48 -6.04
CA THR A 117 21.84 -4.84 -6.59
C THR A 117 23.20 -5.05 -7.20
N ASP A 118 23.62 -6.31 -7.35
CA ASP A 118 24.81 -6.67 -8.12
C ASP A 118 24.57 -6.59 -9.64
N SER A 119 23.32 -6.57 -10.06
CA SER A 119 22.91 -6.47 -11.47
C SER A 119 23.25 -5.11 -12.08
N ASP A 120 23.51 -5.07 -13.38
CA ASP A 120 23.68 -3.83 -14.13
C ASP A 120 22.33 -3.17 -14.50
N ARG A 121 22.38 -2.00 -15.17
CA ARG A 121 21.17 -1.23 -15.54
C ARG A 121 20.20 -1.96 -16.47
N GLU A 122 20.68 -2.88 -17.31
CA GLU A 122 19.80 -3.65 -18.17
C GLU A 122 19.16 -4.81 -17.39
N GLN A 123 19.95 -5.43 -16.55
CA GLN A 123 19.51 -6.58 -15.75
C GLN A 123 18.50 -6.17 -14.68
N VAL A 124 18.60 -4.98 -14.07
CA VAL A 124 17.63 -4.52 -13.06
C VAL A 124 16.22 -4.36 -13.62
N LYS A 125 16.07 -4.18 -14.94
CA LYS A 125 14.75 -4.07 -15.60
C LYS A 125 13.90 -5.33 -15.45
N LYS A 126 14.52 -6.50 -15.25
CA LYS A 126 13.81 -7.77 -15.03
C LYS A 126 12.91 -7.75 -13.79
N TYR A 127 13.23 -6.90 -12.82
CA TYR A 127 12.46 -6.79 -11.58
C TYR A 127 11.29 -5.83 -11.65
N SER A 128 11.20 -4.97 -12.69
CA SER A 128 10.20 -3.89 -12.77
C SER A 128 8.78 -4.37 -12.53
N HIS A 129 8.36 -5.44 -13.21
CA HIS A 129 7.01 -5.97 -13.09
C HIS A 129 6.68 -6.44 -11.67
N GLN A 130 7.57 -7.18 -11.04
CA GLN A 130 7.37 -7.70 -9.68
C GLN A 130 7.41 -6.60 -8.63
N LEU A 131 8.22 -5.56 -8.83
CA LEU A 131 8.26 -4.38 -7.96
C LEU A 131 6.98 -3.54 -8.10
N ASP A 132 6.45 -3.39 -9.32
CA ASP A 132 5.19 -2.70 -9.56
C ASP A 132 4.00 -3.49 -8.96
N GLU A 133 4.01 -4.82 -9.04
CA GLU A 133 3.03 -5.68 -8.37
C GLU A 133 3.09 -5.52 -6.85
N LEU A 134 4.29 -5.55 -6.27
CA LEU A 134 4.48 -5.36 -4.83
C LEU A 134 4.02 -3.97 -4.38
N ALA A 135 4.37 -2.90 -5.12
CA ALA A 135 3.92 -1.54 -4.84
C ALA A 135 2.38 -1.45 -4.88
N THR A 136 1.77 -2.09 -5.89
CA THR A 136 0.31 -2.14 -6.04
C THR A 136 -0.34 -2.89 -4.88
N GLN A 137 0.20 -4.04 -4.47
CA GLN A 137 -0.29 -4.82 -3.34
C GLN A 137 -0.24 -4.01 -2.04
N ILE A 138 0.91 -3.36 -1.75
CA ILE A 138 1.05 -2.51 -0.58
C ILE A 138 0.05 -1.35 -0.63
N GLY A 139 -0.13 -0.73 -1.81
CA GLY A 139 -1.09 0.35 -2.01
C GLY A 139 -2.53 -0.07 -1.72
N PHE A 140 -2.96 -1.26 -2.16
CA PHE A 140 -4.28 -1.80 -1.84
C PHE A 140 -4.48 -2.11 -0.36
N ASP A 141 -3.43 -2.59 0.31
CA ASP A 141 -3.51 -3.00 1.71
C ASP A 141 -3.43 -1.81 2.69
N THR A 142 -2.74 -0.73 2.30
CA THR A 142 -2.38 0.37 3.22
C THR A 142 -2.79 1.76 2.74
N MET A 143 -3.23 1.91 1.49
CA MET A 143 -3.46 3.17 0.79
C MET A 143 -2.20 4.04 0.61
N ALA A 144 -1.03 3.52 0.97
CA ALA A 144 0.23 4.21 0.77
C ALA A 144 0.74 4.08 -0.67
N VAL A 145 1.39 5.10 -1.18
CA VAL A 145 2.12 5.04 -2.45
C VAL A 145 3.57 4.67 -2.16
N VAL A 146 4.03 3.54 -2.72
CA VAL A 146 5.41 3.09 -2.58
C VAL A 146 6.10 3.15 -3.93
N ASN A 147 7.23 3.84 -3.98
CA ASN A 147 8.08 3.97 -5.16
C ASN A 147 9.34 3.12 -4.98
N PHE A 148 9.54 2.14 -5.85
CA PHE A 148 10.77 1.36 -5.89
C PHE A 148 11.71 1.89 -6.98
N VAL A 149 12.98 2.09 -6.63
CA VAL A 149 14.05 2.32 -7.60
C VAL A 149 15.14 1.26 -7.41
N CYS A 150 15.37 0.47 -8.45
CA CYS A 150 16.41 -0.55 -8.45
C CYS A 150 17.67 0.02 -9.11
N LEU A 151 18.79 -0.02 -8.40
CA LEU A 151 20.05 0.61 -8.80
C LEU A 151 21.21 -0.38 -8.73
N PRO A 152 22.10 -0.41 -9.75
CA PRO A 152 23.36 -1.11 -9.63
C PRO A 152 24.20 -0.54 -8.47
N GLN A 153 24.61 -1.41 -7.53
CA GLN A 153 25.41 -0.98 -6.38
C GLN A 153 26.73 -0.31 -6.82
N LYS A 154 27.38 -0.86 -7.83
CA LYS A 154 28.62 -0.28 -8.37
C LYS A 154 28.41 1.16 -8.83
N GLU A 155 27.35 1.42 -9.58
CA GLU A 155 27.03 2.76 -10.06
C GLU A 155 26.69 3.71 -8.90
N PHE A 156 25.96 3.23 -7.91
CA PHE A 156 25.64 3.99 -6.71
C PHE A 156 26.93 4.42 -5.98
N GLU A 157 27.83 3.48 -5.74
CA GLU A 157 29.11 3.74 -5.06
C GLU A 157 29.98 4.75 -5.82
N GLU A 158 30.06 4.66 -7.16
CA GLU A 158 30.81 5.57 -8.01
C GLU A 158 30.24 7.00 -8.02
N LYS A 159 28.93 7.16 -7.88
CA LYS A 159 28.24 8.44 -8.10
C LYS A 159 27.69 9.09 -6.84
N LYS A 160 27.59 8.40 -5.71
CA LYS A 160 26.98 8.89 -4.47
C LYS A 160 27.63 10.16 -3.89
N SER A 161 28.86 10.47 -4.26
CA SER A 161 29.57 11.66 -3.79
C SER A 161 29.20 12.94 -4.55
N TRP A 162 28.77 12.83 -5.81
CA TRP A 162 28.60 13.98 -6.71
C TRP A 162 27.25 14.03 -7.44
N TYR A 163 26.61 12.89 -7.76
CA TYR A 163 25.34 12.89 -8.45
C TYR A 163 24.19 13.17 -7.47
N PRO A 164 23.42 14.25 -7.65
CA PRO A 164 22.50 14.74 -6.63
C PRO A 164 21.53 13.69 -6.08
N PHE A 165 20.93 12.88 -6.95
CA PHE A 165 19.97 11.83 -6.54
C PHE A 165 20.64 10.80 -5.63
N PHE A 166 21.78 10.23 -6.04
CA PHE A 166 22.50 9.23 -5.23
C PHE A 166 23.09 9.84 -3.95
N LYS A 167 23.54 11.10 -4.03
CA LYS A 167 24.05 11.83 -2.87
C LYS A 167 22.98 11.99 -1.79
N ASN A 168 21.74 12.31 -2.19
CA ASN A 168 20.63 12.43 -1.24
C ASN A 168 20.30 11.08 -0.60
N ILE A 169 20.24 9.99 -1.38
CA ILE A 169 20.04 8.64 -0.83
C ILE A 169 21.16 8.28 0.15
N ALA A 170 22.40 8.55 -0.19
CA ALA A 170 23.55 8.25 0.67
C ALA A 170 23.59 9.07 1.96
N LYS A 171 23.12 10.34 1.91
CA LYS A 171 23.17 11.27 3.03
C LYS A 171 22.03 11.03 4.04
N ASP A 172 20.80 10.93 3.52
CA ASP A 172 19.60 11.00 4.33
C ASP A 172 18.88 9.63 4.41
N GLY A 173 19.35 8.63 3.65
CA GLY A 173 18.72 7.31 3.57
C GLY A 173 18.89 6.48 4.84
N ILE A 174 17.83 5.79 5.21
CA ILE A 174 17.80 4.82 6.32
C ILE A 174 17.95 3.42 5.73
N ILE A 175 19.00 2.73 6.11
CA ILE A 175 19.23 1.35 5.67
C ILE A 175 18.23 0.44 6.40
N LEU A 176 17.36 -0.23 5.63
CA LEU A 176 16.41 -1.21 6.14
C LEU A 176 16.98 -2.63 6.10
N TYR A 177 17.82 -2.92 5.13
CA TYR A 177 18.48 -4.21 4.93
C TYR A 177 19.84 -4.00 4.27
N GLU A 178 20.82 -4.80 4.68
CA GLU A 178 22.15 -4.87 4.08
C GLU A 178 22.73 -6.30 4.21
N ARG A 179 23.31 -6.79 3.09
CA ARG A 179 23.95 -8.10 2.99
C ARG A 179 25.43 -7.98 2.60
#